data_5c1ad529adb82ebb413694e25c7573de
#
_entry.id   5c1ad529adb82ebb413694e25c7573de
#
_cell.length_a   1.000
_cell.length_b   1.000
_cell.length_c   1.000
_cell.angle_alpha   90.00
_cell.angle_beta   90.00
_cell.angle_gamma   90.00
#
_symmetry.space_group_name_H-M   'P 1'
#
loop_
_entity.id
_entity.type
_entity.pdbx_description
1 polymer ?
#
loop_
_entity_poly.entity_id
_entity_poly.type
_entity_poly.pdbx_seq_one_letter_code
_entity_poly.pdbx_strand_id
1 'polypeptide(L)'
;ICIFIVIQLFHFVQQRRIDYAQQMENIAHTVRQPLSEAVLKGDIPQAERILNTLKPAGILSRADVVLPNAFQALHADFVPEKPVPRFVARLFELPVQITLPLYSVERTGLPKPIAYLVLQADSSRVYQFLLSTLSTMITTYLLLALILSVSISWCINRLIVHPLRSLSRDLQELPPQAILTHKLDLPHNHRDDEIGMLIRSYNRNQQVLESIHDEMSRMTTHFAVTDLPNRALFLALLDQHASHRHSRQPWGLM
;
A
#
# COMPACT_ATOMS: atom_id res chain seq x y z
N ILE A 1 -4.99 6.10 -1.98
CA ILE A 1 -3.80 6.26 -1.12
C ILE A 1 -3.62 7.73 -0.71
N CYS A 2 -3.53 8.69 -1.66
CA CYS A 2 -3.36 10.12 -1.32
C CYS A 2 -4.47 10.67 -0.40
N ILE A 3 -5.73 10.36 -0.67
CA ILE A 3 -6.86 10.79 0.16
C ILE A 3 -6.75 10.21 1.57
N PHE A 4 -6.37 8.95 1.68
CA PHE A 4 -6.17 8.29 2.97
C PHE A 4 -5.03 8.93 3.78
N ILE A 5 -3.90 9.25 3.15
CA ILE A 5 -2.78 9.96 3.78
C ILE A 5 -3.23 11.32 4.31
N VAL A 6 -3.99 12.08 3.52
CA VAL A 6 -4.50 13.41 3.92
C VAL A 6 -5.44 13.30 5.11
N ILE A 7 -6.39 12.36 5.09
CA ILE A 7 -7.32 12.14 6.21
C ILE A 7 -6.57 11.72 7.46
N GLN A 8 -5.63 10.81 7.35
CA GLN A 8 -4.84 10.31 8.46
C GLN A 8 -3.94 11.41 9.05
N LEU A 9 -3.31 12.23 8.20
CA LEU A 9 -2.52 13.37 8.63
C LEU A 9 -3.39 14.40 9.38
N PHE A 10 -4.56 14.73 8.84
CA PHE A 10 -5.50 15.65 9.47
C PHE A 10 -5.96 15.14 10.85
N HIS A 11 -6.34 13.87 10.94
CA HIS A 11 -6.73 13.25 12.22
C HIS A 11 -5.59 13.29 13.23
N PHE A 12 -4.36 13.00 12.81
CA PHE A 12 -3.19 13.00 13.67
C PHE A 12 -2.88 14.41 14.23
N VAL A 13 -3.04 15.43 13.40
CA VAL A 13 -2.83 16.83 13.81
C VAL A 13 -3.91 17.29 14.80
N GLN A 14 -5.17 16.95 14.56
CA GLN A 14 -6.25 17.26 15.48
C GLN A 14 -6.01 16.61 16.85
N GLN A 15 -5.59 15.35 16.87
CA GLN A 15 -5.26 14.67 18.11
C GLN A 15 -4.12 15.39 18.86
N ARG A 16 -3.07 15.81 18.15
CA ARG A 16 -1.95 16.55 18.75
C ARG A 16 -2.35 17.92 19.28
N ARG A 17 -3.25 18.63 18.60
CA ARG A 17 -3.79 19.89 19.10
C ARG A 17 -4.47 19.69 20.45
N ILE A 18 -5.31 18.66 20.57
CA ILE A 18 -6.00 18.32 21.82
C ILE A 18 -4.99 17.98 22.91
N ASP A 19 -3.98 17.16 22.59
CA ASP A 19 -2.93 16.79 23.54
C ASP A 19 -2.15 18.02 24.05
N TYR A 20 -1.77 18.94 23.14
CA TYR A 20 -1.10 20.19 23.54
C TYR A 20 -2.00 21.09 24.39
N ALA A 21 -3.27 21.23 24.01
CA ALA A 21 -4.23 22.02 24.78
C ALA A 21 -4.36 21.46 26.21
N GLN A 22 -4.48 20.15 26.36
CA GLN A 22 -4.60 19.47 27.63
C GLN A 22 -3.34 19.58 28.49
N GLN A 23 -2.16 19.46 27.89
CA GLN A 23 -0.89 19.67 28.58
C GLN A 23 -0.75 21.12 29.04
N MET A 24 -1.09 22.11 28.22
CA MET A 24 -1.08 23.52 28.59
C MET A 24 -2.06 23.81 29.71
N GLU A 25 -3.27 23.22 29.67
CA GLU A 25 -4.26 23.34 30.73
C GLU A 25 -3.74 22.80 32.07
N ASN A 26 -3.12 21.61 32.06
CA ASN A 26 -2.51 21.05 33.28
C ASN A 26 -1.40 21.93 33.83
N ILE A 27 -0.54 22.47 32.97
CA ILE A 27 0.52 23.40 33.36
C ILE A 27 -0.10 24.69 33.94
N ALA A 28 -1.11 25.24 33.29
CA ALA A 28 -1.78 26.45 33.72
C ALA A 28 -2.45 26.26 35.10
N HIS A 29 -3.05 25.09 35.35
CA HIS A 29 -3.63 24.78 36.67
C HIS A 29 -2.58 24.76 37.77
N THR A 30 -1.35 24.29 37.49
CA THR A 30 -0.27 24.27 38.48
C THR A 30 0.14 25.69 38.93
N VAL A 31 0.18 26.63 38.00
CA VAL A 31 0.63 28.01 38.29
C VAL A 31 -0.53 28.96 38.63
N ARG A 32 -1.78 28.55 38.44
CA ARG A 32 -2.97 29.38 38.59
C ARG A 32 -3.07 30.04 39.94
N GLN A 33 -2.93 29.25 41.01
CA GLN A 33 -3.08 29.79 42.38
C GLN A 33 -1.94 30.74 42.76
N PRO A 34 -0.64 30.36 42.65
CA PRO A 34 0.44 31.27 43.00
C PRO A 34 0.45 32.53 42.12
N LEU A 35 0.07 32.42 40.85
CA LEU A 35 -0.01 33.57 39.95
C LEU A 35 -1.17 34.51 40.32
N SER A 36 -2.32 33.97 40.69
CA SER A 36 -3.46 34.76 41.18
C SER A 36 -3.08 35.57 42.41
N GLU A 37 -2.37 34.99 43.37
CA GLU A 37 -1.91 35.66 44.58
C GLU A 37 -0.90 36.79 44.29
N ALA A 38 0.05 36.54 43.38
CA ALA A 38 1.04 37.52 42.95
C ALA A 38 0.37 38.72 42.24
N VAL A 39 -0.59 38.45 41.36
CA VAL A 39 -1.34 39.49 40.64
C VAL A 39 -2.20 40.31 41.58
N LEU A 40 -2.85 39.68 42.55
CA LEU A 40 -3.64 40.39 43.59
C LEU A 40 -2.79 41.31 44.45
N LYS A 41 -1.57 40.89 44.82
CA LYS A 41 -0.63 41.71 45.62
C LYS A 41 0.05 42.80 44.79
N GLY A 42 -0.10 42.78 43.47
CA GLY A 42 0.63 43.67 42.56
C GLY A 42 2.13 43.40 42.49
N ASP A 43 2.58 42.20 42.92
CA ASP A 43 3.99 41.81 42.90
C ASP A 43 4.37 41.29 41.51
N ILE A 44 4.67 42.23 40.63
CA ILE A 44 5.09 41.93 39.23
C ILE A 44 6.33 41.06 39.18
N PRO A 45 7.42 41.29 39.95
CA PRO A 45 8.61 40.45 39.90
C PRO A 45 8.33 38.99 40.30
N GLN A 46 7.44 38.77 41.30
CA GLN A 46 7.06 37.41 41.70
C GLN A 46 6.22 36.72 40.60
N ALA A 47 5.28 37.45 39.99
CA ALA A 47 4.48 36.92 38.88
C ALA A 47 5.35 36.53 37.65
N GLU A 48 6.35 37.37 37.31
CA GLU A 48 7.33 37.04 36.26
C GLU A 48 8.15 35.78 36.57
N ARG A 49 8.59 35.63 37.83
CA ARG A 49 9.30 34.41 38.24
C ARG A 49 8.42 33.19 38.10
N ILE A 50 7.16 33.24 38.47
CA ILE A 50 6.20 32.15 38.32
C ILE A 50 6.01 31.81 36.84
N LEU A 51 5.83 32.80 35.96
CA LEU A 51 5.75 32.59 34.53
C LEU A 51 7.03 31.95 33.96
N ASN A 52 8.20 32.40 34.43
CA ASN A 52 9.47 31.84 33.99
C ASN A 52 9.68 30.37 34.43
N THR A 53 8.99 29.89 35.47
CA THR A 53 9.01 28.45 35.83
C THR A 53 8.35 27.59 34.78
N LEU A 54 7.58 28.15 33.84
CA LEU A 54 6.95 27.45 32.74
C LEU A 54 7.91 27.17 31.57
N LYS A 55 9.03 27.91 31.51
CA LYS A 55 10.04 27.75 30.43
C LYS A 55 10.55 26.32 30.22
N PRO A 56 10.83 25.51 31.27
CA PRO A 56 11.29 24.13 31.09
C PRO A 56 10.26 23.20 30.47
N ALA A 57 8.96 23.55 30.49
CA ALA A 57 7.92 22.73 29.86
C ALA A 57 8.14 22.54 28.35
N GLY A 58 8.83 23.50 27.71
CA GLY A 58 9.33 23.39 26.34
C GLY A 58 8.26 23.34 25.25
N ILE A 59 6.98 23.35 25.57
CA ILE A 59 5.85 23.33 24.65
C ILE A 59 5.25 24.73 24.42
N LEU A 60 5.55 25.67 25.29
CA LEU A 60 5.04 27.04 25.26
C LEU A 60 5.97 27.95 24.48
N SER A 61 5.42 28.77 23.58
CA SER A 61 6.15 29.88 22.95
C SER A 61 6.00 31.17 23.75
N ARG A 62 4.81 31.38 24.35
CA ARG A 62 4.44 32.62 24.99
C ARG A 62 3.44 32.42 26.15
N ALA A 63 3.56 33.20 27.16
CA ALA A 63 2.60 33.30 28.25
C ALA A 63 2.31 34.77 28.59
N ASP A 64 1.04 35.15 28.55
CA ASP A 64 0.56 36.50 28.83
C ASP A 64 -0.42 36.49 29.99
N VAL A 65 -0.36 37.52 30.83
CA VAL A 65 -1.38 37.82 31.81
C VAL A 65 -2.11 39.07 31.36
N VAL A 66 -3.40 38.91 31.05
CA VAL A 66 -4.26 39.99 30.55
C VAL A 66 -5.33 40.34 31.58
N LEU A 67 -5.45 41.62 31.90
CA LEU A 67 -6.51 42.15 32.78
C LEU A 67 -7.87 42.18 32.06
N PRO A 68 -9.01 42.24 32.81
CA PRO A 68 -10.34 42.23 32.19
C PRO A 68 -10.61 43.39 31.22
N ASN A 69 -9.86 44.51 31.33
CA ASN A 69 -9.90 45.67 30.43
C ASN A 69 -8.99 45.50 29.18
N ALA A 70 -8.61 44.27 28.85
CA ALA A 70 -7.71 43.89 27.72
C ALA A 70 -6.31 44.51 27.80
N PHE A 71 -5.92 45.03 28.98
CA PHE A 71 -4.56 45.51 29.21
C PHE A 71 -3.64 44.35 29.55
N GLN A 72 -2.56 44.22 28.79
CA GLN A 72 -1.54 43.17 28.98
C GLN A 72 -0.64 43.61 30.16
N ALA A 73 -0.82 42.95 31.31
CA ALA A 73 -0.08 43.29 32.51
C ALA A 73 1.32 42.66 32.55
N LEU A 74 1.45 41.46 32.02
CA LEU A 74 2.70 40.69 32.00
C LEU A 74 2.84 39.94 30.69
N HIS A 75 4.09 39.84 30.23
CA HIS A 75 4.42 39.16 29.01
C HIS A 75 5.72 38.38 29.19
N ALA A 76 5.70 37.10 28.84
CA ALA A 76 6.87 36.25 28.87
C ALA A 76 7.00 35.47 27.55
N ASP A 77 8.05 35.75 26.80
CA ASP A 77 8.44 35.01 25.62
C ASP A 77 9.46 33.94 26.00
N PHE A 78 9.18 32.70 25.65
CA PHE A 78 10.06 31.55 25.97
C PHE A 78 10.90 31.13 24.79
N VAL A 79 10.34 31.19 23.56
CA VAL A 79 10.98 30.78 22.34
C VAL A 79 10.67 31.81 21.25
N PRO A 80 11.67 32.27 20.47
CA PRO A 80 11.41 33.13 19.33
C PRO A 80 10.51 32.43 18.31
N GLU A 81 9.44 33.11 17.90
CA GLU A 81 8.52 32.56 16.88
C GLU A 81 9.26 32.29 15.58
N LYS A 82 9.37 31.03 15.22
CA LYS A 82 9.83 30.63 13.88
C LYS A 82 8.67 30.73 12.90
N PRO A 83 8.87 31.32 11.72
CA PRO A 83 7.81 31.47 10.74
C PRO A 83 7.31 30.09 10.28
N VAL A 84 6.03 29.84 10.50
CA VAL A 84 5.32 28.69 9.94
C VAL A 84 4.63 29.14 8.66
N PRO A 85 4.62 28.32 7.58
CA PRO A 85 3.93 28.68 6.35
C PRO A 85 2.47 29.04 6.60
N ARG A 86 2.01 30.18 6.08
CA ARG A 86 0.66 30.73 6.33
C ARG A 86 -0.47 29.74 5.99
N PHE A 87 -0.24 28.91 4.97
CA PHE A 87 -1.20 27.88 4.57
C PHE A 87 -1.37 26.84 5.69
N VAL A 88 -0.28 26.35 6.27
CA VAL A 88 -0.29 25.37 7.36
C VAL A 88 -0.92 25.98 8.62
N ALA A 89 -0.56 27.20 8.97
CA ALA A 89 -1.11 27.91 10.11
C ALA A 89 -2.64 28.08 10.00
N ARG A 90 -3.13 28.40 8.78
CA ARG A 90 -4.58 28.53 8.52
C ARG A 90 -5.31 27.21 8.53
N LEU A 91 -4.72 26.17 7.90
CA LEU A 91 -5.35 24.85 7.79
C LEU A 91 -5.49 24.16 9.15
N PHE A 92 -4.51 24.34 10.02
CA PHE A 92 -4.48 23.71 11.34
C PHE A 92 -4.78 24.67 12.49
N GLU A 93 -5.27 25.88 12.19
CA GLU A 93 -5.62 26.91 13.18
C GLU A 93 -4.52 27.13 14.23
N LEU A 94 -3.29 27.30 13.76
CA LEU A 94 -2.15 27.61 14.61
C LEU A 94 -2.04 29.12 14.84
N PRO A 95 -1.55 29.60 16.01
CA PRO A 95 -1.08 28.84 17.17
C PRO A 95 -2.19 28.25 18.02
N VAL A 96 -1.92 27.14 18.70
CA VAL A 96 -2.82 26.59 19.71
C VAL A 96 -2.73 27.47 20.95
N GLN A 97 -3.85 28.07 21.37
CA GLN A 97 -3.92 29.02 22.45
C GLN A 97 -4.99 28.58 23.43
N ILE A 98 -4.69 28.68 24.74
CA ILE A 98 -5.67 28.49 25.81
C ILE A 98 -5.72 29.73 26.69
N THR A 99 -6.91 30.02 27.22
CA THR A 99 -7.13 31.14 28.14
C THR A 99 -7.78 30.60 29.41
N LEU A 100 -7.10 30.80 30.54
CA LEU A 100 -7.63 30.42 31.83
C LEU A 100 -7.91 31.69 32.69
N PRO A 101 -9.08 31.77 33.28
CA PRO A 101 -9.37 32.85 34.21
C PRO A 101 -8.65 32.65 35.55
N LEU A 102 -8.05 33.71 36.06
CA LEU A 102 -7.47 33.81 37.42
C LEU A 102 -8.49 34.41 38.33
N TYR A 103 -8.80 33.75 39.45
CA TYR A 103 -9.81 34.21 40.41
C TYR A 103 -9.19 34.70 41.71
N SER A 104 -9.87 35.67 42.38
CA SER A 104 -9.57 36.04 43.74
C SER A 104 -9.98 34.93 44.70
N VAL A 105 -9.15 34.68 45.74
CA VAL A 105 -9.43 33.70 46.80
C VAL A 105 -10.43 34.28 47.84
N GLU A 106 -10.96 35.49 47.68
CA GLU A 106 -11.93 36.07 48.59
C GLU A 106 -13.24 35.28 48.60
N ARG A 107 -13.61 34.86 49.83
CA ARG A 107 -14.68 33.89 50.14
C ARG A 107 -16.12 34.43 50.02
N THR A 108 -16.33 35.65 49.61
CA THR A 108 -17.67 36.32 49.69
C THR A 108 -18.00 36.96 48.33
N GLY A 109 -18.72 36.21 47.49
CA GLY A 109 -19.29 36.72 46.25
C GLY A 109 -19.13 35.81 45.05
N LEU A 110 -19.82 36.13 43.97
CA LEU A 110 -19.61 35.46 42.66
C LEU A 110 -18.15 35.62 42.21
N PRO A 111 -17.47 34.55 41.87
CA PRO A 111 -16.04 34.62 41.51
C PRO A 111 -15.88 35.43 40.21
N LYS A 112 -15.45 36.69 40.37
CA LYS A 112 -15.08 37.53 39.22
C LYS A 112 -13.62 37.25 38.85
N PRO A 113 -13.31 37.03 37.58
CA PRO A 113 -11.94 36.86 37.12
C PRO A 113 -11.17 38.19 37.30
N ILE A 114 -10.01 38.12 37.94
CA ILE A 114 -9.13 39.28 38.18
C ILE A 114 -8.24 39.51 36.95
N ALA A 115 -7.84 38.44 36.31
CA ALA A 115 -7.03 38.45 35.09
C ALA A 115 -7.23 37.14 34.31
N TYR A 116 -6.70 37.07 33.14
CA TYR A 116 -6.69 35.89 32.28
C TYR A 116 -5.25 35.49 31.98
N LEU A 117 -4.92 34.24 32.23
CA LEU A 117 -3.66 33.64 31.78
C LEU A 117 -3.86 33.10 30.38
N VAL A 118 -3.13 33.62 29.42
CA VAL A 118 -3.14 33.21 28.02
C VAL A 118 -1.84 32.47 27.74
N LEU A 119 -1.93 31.19 27.42
CA LEU A 119 -0.78 30.38 27.05
C LEU A 119 -0.85 30.04 25.57
N GLN A 120 0.26 30.16 24.86
CA GLN A 120 0.40 29.89 23.44
C GLN A 120 1.44 28.79 23.21
N ALA A 121 1.04 27.76 22.47
CA ALA A 121 1.94 26.68 22.10
C ALA A 121 2.92 27.10 21.00
N ASP A 122 4.08 26.50 20.99
CA ASP A 122 5.08 26.70 19.94
C ASP A 122 4.62 26.05 18.61
N SER A 123 4.15 26.89 17.69
CA SER A 123 3.71 26.48 16.35
C SER A 123 4.80 25.79 15.54
N SER A 124 6.06 26.14 15.78
CA SER A 124 7.19 25.53 15.04
C SER A 124 7.37 24.05 15.39
N ARG A 125 7.10 23.65 16.63
CA ARG A 125 7.15 22.24 17.05
C ARG A 125 6.02 21.43 16.41
N VAL A 126 4.81 22.00 16.36
CA VAL A 126 3.69 21.36 15.66
C VAL A 126 4.03 21.17 14.19
N TYR A 127 4.60 22.18 13.55
CA TYR A 127 5.03 22.11 12.16
C TYR A 127 6.14 21.07 11.90
N GLN A 128 7.17 21.03 12.75
CA GLN A 128 8.23 20.01 12.66
C GLN A 128 7.68 18.59 12.84
N PHE A 129 6.74 18.43 13.76
CA PHE A 129 6.05 17.17 13.96
C PHE A 129 5.25 16.75 12.71
N LEU A 130 4.55 17.69 12.07
CA LEU A 130 3.87 17.45 10.80
C LEU A 130 4.81 16.97 9.71
N LEU A 131 5.93 17.65 9.52
CA LEU A 131 6.94 17.27 8.51
C LEU A 131 7.53 15.88 8.80
N SER A 132 7.87 15.61 10.05
CA SER A 132 8.39 14.30 10.46
C SER A 132 7.38 13.19 10.22
N THR A 133 6.11 13.40 10.60
CA THR A 133 5.04 12.43 10.42
C THR A 133 4.78 12.18 8.92
N LEU A 134 4.72 13.24 8.12
CA LEU A 134 4.54 13.15 6.67
C LEU A 134 5.68 12.38 6.01
N SER A 135 6.94 12.71 6.37
CA SER A 135 8.11 12.00 5.88
C SER A 135 8.07 10.50 6.22
N THR A 136 7.73 10.17 7.46
CA THR A 136 7.61 8.78 7.91
C THR A 136 6.51 8.05 7.15
N MET A 137 5.35 8.66 6.95
CA MET A 137 4.25 8.09 6.18
C MET A 137 4.66 7.83 4.74
N ILE A 138 5.24 8.81 4.06
CA ILE A 138 5.70 8.67 2.67
C ILE A 138 6.71 7.54 2.56
N THR A 139 7.71 7.48 3.44
CA THR A 139 8.74 6.44 3.44
C THR A 139 8.11 5.05 3.64
N THR A 140 7.20 4.91 4.59
CA THR A 140 6.51 3.65 4.88
C THR A 140 5.68 3.17 3.68
N TYR A 141 4.92 4.07 3.04
CA TYR A 141 4.10 3.70 1.89
C TYR A 141 4.93 3.40 0.65
N LEU A 142 6.05 4.09 0.43
CA LEU A 142 6.98 3.76 -0.65
C LEU A 142 7.61 2.38 -0.45
N LEU A 143 8.04 2.06 0.77
CA LEU A 143 8.58 0.75 1.10
C LEU A 143 7.53 -0.36 0.89
N LEU A 144 6.30 -0.13 1.36
CA LEU A 144 5.20 -1.08 1.18
C LEU A 144 4.89 -1.29 -0.31
N ALA A 145 4.82 -0.21 -1.09
CA ALA A 145 4.59 -0.28 -2.53
C ALA A 145 5.70 -1.06 -3.25
N LEU A 146 6.95 -0.89 -2.84
CA LEU A 146 8.09 -1.63 -3.40
C LEU A 146 7.98 -3.12 -3.08
N ILE A 147 7.70 -3.48 -1.83
CA ILE A 147 7.52 -4.88 -1.41
C ILE A 147 6.36 -5.53 -2.19
N LEU A 148 5.22 -4.86 -2.30
CA LEU A 148 4.07 -5.36 -3.05
C LEU A 148 4.38 -5.51 -4.53
N SER A 149 5.06 -4.54 -5.14
CA SER A 149 5.45 -4.60 -6.56
C SER A 149 6.36 -5.78 -6.84
N VAL A 150 7.39 -6.01 -6.01
CA VAL A 150 8.29 -7.16 -6.14
C VAL A 150 7.54 -8.48 -5.94
N SER A 151 6.68 -8.55 -4.91
CA SER A 151 5.91 -9.75 -4.62
C SER A 151 4.95 -10.12 -5.74
N ILE A 152 4.21 -9.14 -6.27
CA ILE A 152 3.28 -9.33 -7.39
C ILE A 152 4.05 -9.74 -8.65
N SER A 153 5.16 -9.07 -8.96
CA SER A 153 6.00 -9.41 -10.12
C SER A 153 6.54 -10.83 -10.03
N TRP A 154 7.00 -11.24 -8.84
CA TRP A 154 7.46 -12.60 -8.60
C TRP A 154 6.33 -13.62 -8.75
N CYS A 155 5.14 -13.36 -8.19
CA CYS A 155 3.97 -14.21 -8.33
C CYS A 155 3.55 -14.38 -9.81
N ILE A 156 3.44 -13.28 -10.55
CA ILE A 156 3.08 -13.31 -11.97
C ILE A 156 4.11 -14.12 -12.77
N ASN A 157 5.39 -13.85 -12.54
CA ASN A 157 6.45 -14.58 -13.23
C ASN A 157 6.40 -16.08 -12.94
N ARG A 158 6.19 -16.48 -11.69
CA ARG A 158 6.18 -17.89 -11.29
C ARG A 158 4.90 -18.62 -11.69
N LEU A 159 3.73 -17.97 -11.54
CA LEU A 159 2.44 -18.63 -11.76
C LEU A 159 1.94 -18.55 -13.20
N ILE A 160 2.34 -17.52 -13.93
CA ILE A 160 1.81 -17.29 -15.30
C ILE A 160 2.91 -17.37 -16.34
N VAL A 161 3.97 -16.57 -16.19
CA VAL A 161 4.99 -16.44 -17.25
C VAL A 161 5.78 -17.73 -17.45
N HIS A 162 6.19 -18.37 -16.36
CA HIS A 162 6.97 -19.60 -16.42
C HIS A 162 6.20 -20.76 -17.11
N PRO A 163 4.96 -21.11 -16.72
CA PRO A 163 4.21 -22.16 -17.39
C PRO A 163 3.88 -21.82 -18.85
N LEU A 164 3.53 -20.57 -19.16
CA LEU A 164 3.28 -20.17 -20.54
C LEU A 164 4.53 -20.28 -21.43
N ARG A 165 5.69 -19.92 -20.88
CA ARG A 165 6.96 -20.03 -21.60
C ARG A 165 7.35 -21.50 -21.85
N SER A 166 7.13 -22.40 -20.88
CA SER A 166 7.38 -23.83 -21.09
C SER A 166 6.44 -24.41 -22.15
N LEU A 167 5.15 -24.09 -22.10
CA LEU A 167 4.18 -24.48 -23.13
C LEU A 167 4.58 -23.99 -24.53
N SER A 168 4.99 -22.72 -24.62
CA SER A 168 5.43 -22.15 -25.91
C SER A 168 6.67 -22.86 -26.46
N ARG A 169 7.61 -23.24 -25.59
CA ARG A 169 8.80 -23.97 -25.99
C ARG A 169 8.46 -25.39 -26.46
N ASP A 170 7.62 -26.10 -25.71
CA ASP A 170 7.19 -27.45 -26.05
C ASP A 170 6.50 -27.48 -27.42
N LEU A 171 5.72 -26.45 -27.73
CA LEU A 171 5.06 -26.30 -29.01
C LEU A 171 6.03 -25.93 -30.17
N GLN A 172 7.07 -25.15 -29.89
CA GLN A 172 8.06 -24.76 -30.91
C GLN A 172 9.06 -25.87 -31.27
N GLU A 173 9.42 -26.72 -30.33
CA GLU A 173 10.39 -27.78 -30.48
C GLU A 173 9.78 -29.06 -31.07
N LEU A 174 8.46 -29.07 -31.36
CA LEU A 174 7.79 -30.23 -31.95
C LEU A 174 8.26 -30.52 -33.37
N PRO A 175 8.78 -31.72 -33.64
CA PRO A 175 9.06 -32.14 -34.98
C PRO A 175 7.74 -32.28 -35.78
N PRO A 176 7.74 -32.02 -37.12
CA PRO A 176 6.54 -32.05 -37.93
C PRO A 176 5.76 -33.37 -37.87
N GLN A 177 6.45 -34.47 -37.62
CA GLN A 177 5.85 -35.80 -37.52
C GLN A 177 5.14 -36.07 -36.20
N ALA A 178 5.51 -35.34 -35.13
CA ALA A 178 4.91 -35.49 -33.81
C ALA A 178 3.73 -34.55 -33.57
N ILE A 179 3.45 -33.61 -34.48
CA ILE A 179 2.42 -32.61 -34.33
C ILE A 179 1.03 -33.23 -34.07
N LEU A 180 0.74 -34.36 -34.76
CA LEU A 180 -0.58 -35.01 -34.70
C LEU A 180 -0.83 -35.76 -33.37
N THR A 181 0.22 -36.27 -32.74
CA THR A 181 0.12 -37.13 -31.55
C THR A 181 0.53 -36.43 -30.26
N HIS A 182 0.98 -35.17 -30.35
CA HIS A 182 1.49 -34.45 -29.21
C HIS A 182 0.37 -34.00 -28.28
N LYS A 183 0.49 -34.33 -27.00
CA LYS A 183 -0.38 -33.86 -25.92
C LYS A 183 0.43 -33.04 -24.94
N LEU A 184 -0.14 -31.93 -24.51
CA LEU A 184 0.43 -31.07 -23.49
C LEU A 184 0.08 -31.62 -22.11
N ASP A 185 1.08 -31.65 -21.22
CA ASP A 185 0.87 -32.04 -19.84
C ASP A 185 0.15 -30.90 -19.07
N LEU A 186 -0.84 -31.31 -18.26
CA LEU A 186 -1.60 -30.39 -17.42
C LEU A 186 -0.90 -30.22 -16.08
N PRO A 187 -0.30 -29.06 -15.77
CA PRO A 187 0.34 -28.83 -14.49
C PRO A 187 -0.67 -28.90 -13.34
N HIS A 188 -0.28 -29.47 -12.22
CA HIS A 188 -1.16 -29.65 -11.05
C HIS A 188 -1.79 -28.34 -10.55
N ASN A 189 -1.06 -27.22 -10.66
CA ASN A 189 -1.52 -25.92 -10.17
C ASN A 189 -2.49 -25.20 -11.12
N HIS A 190 -2.73 -25.73 -12.34
CA HIS A 190 -3.52 -25.10 -13.40
C HIS A 190 -4.68 -25.99 -13.86
N ARG A 191 -5.26 -26.80 -12.94
CA ARG A 191 -6.32 -27.73 -13.34
C ARG A 191 -7.63 -27.05 -13.68
N ASP A 192 -7.96 -25.97 -12.96
CA ASP A 192 -9.28 -25.33 -13.01
C ASP A 192 -9.23 -23.85 -13.44
N ASP A 193 -8.11 -23.40 -13.98
CA ASP A 193 -7.92 -22.04 -14.46
C ASP A 193 -7.90 -21.96 -16.01
N GLU A 194 -7.69 -20.77 -16.54
CA GLU A 194 -7.65 -20.47 -17.98
C GLU A 194 -6.52 -21.21 -18.71
N ILE A 195 -5.39 -21.43 -18.04
CA ILE A 195 -4.25 -22.18 -18.58
C ILE A 195 -4.64 -23.64 -18.73
N GLY A 196 -5.28 -24.22 -17.72
CA GLY A 196 -5.80 -25.56 -17.78
C GLY A 196 -6.87 -25.74 -18.86
N MET A 197 -7.74 -24.75 -19.03
CA MET A 197 -8.73 -24.74 -20.11
C MET A 197 -8.06 -24.72 -21.48
N LEU A 198 -7.03 -23.91 -21.68
CA LEU A 198 -6.26 -23.83 -22.90
C LEU A 198 -5.62 -25.18 -23.25
N ILE A 199 -4.96 -25.82 -22.29
CA ILE A 199 -4.32 -27.12 -22.45
C ILE A 199 -5.34 -28.21 -22.84
N ARG A 200 -6.48 -28.26 -22.13
CA ARG A 200 -7.56 -29.21 -22.44
C ARG A 200 -8.13 -29.00 -23.84
N SER A 201 -8.35 -27.75 -24.22
CA SER A 201 -8.84 -27.39 -25.56
C SER A 201 -7.85 -27.77 -26.64
N TYR A 202 -6.56 -27.52 -26.42
CA TYR A 202 -5.50 -27.94 -27.31
C TYR A 202 -5.48 -29.47 -27.47
N ASN A 203 -5.43 -30.22 -26.38
CA ASN A 203 -5.40 -31.68 -26.38
C ASN A 203 -6.64 -32.30 -27.08
N ARG A 204 -7.82 -31.69 -26.87
CA ARG A 204 -9.04 -32.10 -27.58
C ARG A 204 -8.94 -31.85 -29.07
N ASN A 205 -8.42 -30.71 -29.50
CA ASN A 205 -8.22 -30.42 -30.92
C ASN A 205 -7.25 -31.38 -31.55
N GLN A 206 -6.19 -31.78 -30.84
CA GLN A 206 -5.23 -32.79 -31.30
C GLN A 206 -5.89 -34.15 -31.50
N GLN A 207 -6.76 -34.59 -30.61
CA GLN A 207 -7.51 -35.84 -30.76
C GLN A 207 -8.41 -35.83 -31.99
N VAL A 208 -9.05 -34.70 -32.29
CA VAL A 208 -9.87 -34.53 -33.49
C VAL A 208 -9.01 -34.60 -34.76
N LEU A 209 -7.86 -33.94 -34.77
CA LEU A 209 -6.92 -33.97 -35.91
C LEU A 209 -6.36 -35.36 -36.14
N GLU A 210 -6.00 -36.09 -35.08
CA GLU A 210 -5.55 -37.49 -35.15
C GLU A 210 -6.64 -38.37 -35.76
N SER A 211 -7.88 -38.27 -35.33
CA SER A 211 -8.99 -39.04 -35.85
C SER A 211 -9.29 -38.76 -37.36
N ILE A 212 -9.19 -37.47 -37.76
CA ILE A 212 -9.36 -37.06 -39.16
C ILE A 212 -8.21 -37.60 -40.00
N HIS A 213 -6.97 -37.55 -39.49
CA HIS A 213 -5.81 -38.06 -40.18
C HIS A 213 -5.89 -39.58 -40.43
N ASP A 214 -6.31 -40.34 -39.41
CA ASP A 214 -6.51 -41.77 -39.46
C ASP A 214 -7.60 -42.12 -40.48
N GLU A 215 -8.70 -41.40 -40.50
CA GLU A 215 -9.78 -41.62 -41.46
C GLU A 215 -9.33 -41.30 -42.90
N MET A 216 -8.60 -40.19 -43.10
CA MET A 216 -8.01 -39.88 -44.42
C MET A 216 -7.01 -40.93 -44.87
N SER A 217 -6.15 -41.41 -43.98
CA SER A 217 -5.18 -42.46 -44.24
C SER A 217 -5.88 -43.75 -44.63
N ARG A 218 -6.97 -44.07 -43.92
CA ARG A 218 -7.80 -45.24 -44.22
C ARG A 218 -8.47 -45.14 -45.61
N MET A 219 -9.05 -43.96 -45.92
CA MET A 219 -9.64 -43.71 -47.25
C MET A 219 -8.63 -43.81 -48.40
N THR A 220 -7.36 -43.43 -48.16
CA THR A 220 -6.32 -43.51 -49.19
C THR A 220 -5.72 -44.90 -49.35
N THR A 221 -5.81 -45.76 -48.34
CA THR A 221 -5.18 -47.08 -48.30
C THR A 221 -6.14 -48.28 -48.46
N HIS A 222 -7.44 -48.06 -48.15
CA HIS A 222 -8.49 -49.10 -48.15
C HIS A 222 -9.67 -48.71 -49.04
N PHE A 223 -10.41 -49.69 -49.51
CA PHE A 223 -11.70 -49.45 -50.17
C PHE A 223 -12.81 -49.17 -49.16
N ALA A 224 -13.54 -48.06 -49.35
CA ALA A 224 -14.56 -47.59 -48.40
C ALA A 224 -15.70 -48.61 -48.16
N VAL A 225 -16.00 -49.48 -49.10
CA VAL A 225 -17.12 -50.44 -49.00
C VAL A 225 -16.71 -51.76 -48.35
N THR A 226 -15.51 -52.25 -48.63
CA THR A 226 -15.05 -53.60 -48.23
C THR A 226 -14.01 -53.58 -47.11
N ASP A 227 -13.49 -52.42 -46.79
CA ASP A 227 -12.34 -52.22 -45.88
C ASP A 227 -11.09 -53.07 -46.25
N LEU A 228 -11.01 -53.45 -47.47
CA LEU A 228 -9.84 -54.22 -48.03
C LEU A 228 -8.76 -53.25 -48.50
N PRO A 229 -7.48 -53.62 -48.42
CA PRO A 229 -6.36 -52.88 -49.02
C PRO A 229 -6.60 -52.50 -50.46
N ASN A 230 -6.48 -51.22 -50.77
CA ASN A 230 -6.57 -50.75 -52.14
C ASN A 230 -5.24 -50.95 -52.87
N ARG A 231 -5.25 -50.64 -54.17
CA ARG A 231 -4.06 -50.78 -55.01
C ARG A 231 -2.86 -49.96 -54.46
N ALA A 232 -3.07 -48.83 -53.88
CA ALA A 232 -2.00 -47.96 -53.33
C ALA A 232 -1.28 -48.62 -52.16
N LEU A 233 -2.03 -49.17 -51.18
CA LEU A 233 -1.44 -49.92 -50.05
C LEU A 233 -0.75 -51.19 -50.51
N PHE A 234 -1.36 -51.92 -51.45
CA PHE A 234 -0.78 -53.14 -52.00
C PHE A 234 0.59 -52.88 -52.68
N LEU A 235 0.69 -51.82 -53.49
CA LEU A 235 1.95 -51.44 -54.15
C LEU A 235 3.01 -50.99 -53.16
N ALA A 236 2.61 -50.20 -52.10
CA ALA A 236 3.53 -49.78 -51.04
C ALA A 236 4.09 -50.96 -50.24
N LEU A 237 3.27 -51.97 -49.91
CA LEU A 237 3.70 -53.17 -49.23
C LEU A 237 4.62 -54.04 -50.12
N LEU A 238 4.35 -54.07 -51.39
CA LEU A 238 5.24 -54.77 -52.36
C LEU A 238 6.60 -54.08 -52.40
N ASP A 239 6.65 -52.76 -52.51
CA ASP A 239 7.89 -52.00 -52.56
C ASP A 239 8.72 -52.16 -51.29
N GLN A 240 8.05 -52.09 -50.12
CA GLN A 240 8.66 -52.35 -48.83
C GLN A 240 9.27 -53.77 -48.75
N HIS A 241 8.55 -54.75 -49.18
CA HIS A 241 9.06 -56.12 -49.18
C HIS A 241 10.18 -56.29 -50.19
N ALA A 242 10.15 -55.64 -51.36
CA ALA A 242 11.20 -55.66 -52.35
C ALA A 242 12.49 -54.99 -51.89
N SER A 243 12.37 -53.86 -51.11
CA SER A 243 13.52 -53.12 -50.59
C SER A 243 14.20 -53.82 -49.40
N HIS A 244 13.49 -54.62 -48.61
CA HIS A 244 14.05 -55.45 -47.53
C HIS A 244 14.72 -56.78 -48.02
N ARG A 245 14.90 -56.94 -49.27
CA ARG A 245 15.34 -58.15 -49.87
C ARG A 245 16.85 -58.44 -49.78
N HIS A 246 17.24 -58.96 -48.60
CA HIS A 246 18.50 -59.74 -48.51
C HIS A 246 18.22 -61.27 -48.31
N SER A 247 16.96 -61.67 -48.39
CA SER A 247 16.53 -63.07 -48.18
C SER A 247 16.14 -63.72 -49.54
N ARG A 248 16.80 -64.77 -49.86
CA ARG A 248 16.67 -65.54 -51.11
C ARG A 248 15.44 -66.47 -51.17
N GLN A 249 14.33 -66.12 -50.57
CA GLN A 249 13.13 -66.96 -50.68
C GLN A 249 12.19 -66.45 -51.79
N PRO A 250 11.76 -67.33 -52.71
CA PRO A 250 10.78 -66.97 -53.72
C PRO A 250 9.41 -66.80 -53.05
N TRP A 251 8.74 -65.71 -53.36
CA TRP A 251 7.38 -65.42 -52.89
C TRP A 251 6.44 -65.31 -54.08
N GLY A 252 5.24 -65.86 -53.93
CA GLY A 252 4.20 -65.83 -54.92
C GLY A 252 3.04 -64.92 -54.48
N LEU A 253 2.44 -64.28 -55.51
CA LEU A 253 1.18 -63.58 -55.34
C LEU A 253 0.04 -64.57 -55.48
N MET A 254 -0.83 -64.72 -54.45
CA MET A 254 -2.12 -65.38 -54.58
C MET A 254 -3.18 -64.37 -54.96
#